data_de1d66c8308bc087b952127cb8d80bfa
#
_entry.id   de1d66c8308bc087b952127cb8d80bfa
#
_cell.length_a   1.000
_cell.length_b   1.000
_cell.length_c   1.000
_cell.angle_alpha   90.00
_cell.angle_beta   90.00
_cell.angle_gamma   90.00
#
_symmetry.space_group_name_H-M   'P 1'
#
loop_
_entity.id
_entity.type
_entity.pdbx_description
1 polymer ?
#
loop_
_entity_poly.entity_id
_entity_poly.type
_entity_poly.pdbx_seq_one_letter_code
_entity_poly.pdbx_strand_id
1 'polypeptide(L)'
;MRKLFKKLTLSLMLCFLSTTLYPQELVVEMLSGNLDDAEKLAKAYLEPFGKSFGTSLNNGWYTTAKPHKLFGFDFTIMAAMAVPPSGDKTFDVSKLNLSYWELQDPANKLTPSVTGDKKDGVVLTDKEYNTATLTLPQGENLDFIPAPIIQLGFGLPLHTEVVGRFFPKIDIEDLGDFSLWGIGIKNEFKEFIPGFK
;
A
#
# COMPACT_ATOMS: atom_id res chain seq x y z
N MET A 1 31.93 -0.08 -12.81
CA MET A 1 30.52 -0.43 -12.85
C MET A 1 29.93 -0.83 -11.50
N ARG A 2 30.48 -1.81 -10.78
CA ARG A 2 29.97 -2.30 -9.48
C ARG A 2 29.86 -1.22 -8.36
N LYS A 3 30.79 -0.24 -8.33
CA LYS A 3 30.75 0.87 -7.36
C LYS A 3 29.73 1.96 -7.71
N LEU A 4 29.42 2.13 -9.00
CA LEU A 4 28.43 3.08 -9.46
C LEU A 4 27.01 2.57 -9.22
N PHE A 5 26.79 1.26 -9.43
CA PHE A 5 25.52 0.59 -9.15
C PHE A 5 25.21 0.61 -7.64
N LYS A 6 26.20 0.36 -6.76
CA LYS A 6 26.02 0.48 -5.30
C LYS A 6 25.70 1.92 -4.85
N LYS A 7 26.29 2.93 -5.51
CA LYS A 7 25.98 4.33 -5.19
C LYS A 7 24.60 4.75 -5.70
N LEU A 8 24.15 4.24 -6.85
CA LEU A 8 22.84 4.52 -7.40
C LEU A 8 21.72 3.84 -6.59
N THR A 9 21.92 2.58 -6.19
CA THR A 9 20.99 1.87 -5.29
C THR A 9 20.96 2.50 -3.90
N LEU A 10 22.11 2.91 -3.37
CA LEU A 10 22.17 3.59 -2.06
C LEU A 10 21.52 4.99 -2.13
N SER A 11 21.68 5.74 -3.23
CA SER A 11 21.04 7.05 -3.41
C SER A 11 19.52 6.95 -3.61
N LEU A 12 19.05 5.91 -4.32
CA LEU A 12 17.62 5.64 -4.47
C LEU A 12 17.00 5.18 -3.14
N MET A 13 17.75 4.41 -2.34
CA MET A 13 17.35 3.96 -1.02
C MET A 13 17.36 5.11 0.00
N LEU A 14 18.31 6.06 -0.10
CA LEU A 14 18.37 7.23 0.78
C LEU A 14 17.23 8.23 0.54
N CYS A 15 16.68 8.32 -0.66
CA CYS A 15 15.49 9.16 -0.93
C CYS A 15 14.22 8.64 -0.27
N PHE A 16 14.15 7.34 0.10
CA PHE A 16 13.06 6.77 0.87
C PHE A 16 13.26 6.82 2.40
N LEU A 17 14.47 7.13 2.86
CA LEU A 17 14.88 7.03 4.27
C LEU A 17 14.84 8.36 5.04
N SER A 18 14.30 9.44 4.47
CA SER A 18 14.30 10.74 5.15
C SER A 18 12.99 11.10 5.87
N THR A 19 12.11 10.15 6.10
CA THR A 19 10.96 10.35 6.98
C THR A 19 11.21 9.63 8.30
N THR A 20 11.71 10.34 9.30
CA THR A 20 11.62 9.91 10.69
C THR A 20 10.14 9.85 11.06
N LEU A 21 9.53 8.71 10.80
CA LEU A 21 8.23 8.38 11.33
C LEU A 21 8.39 8.19 12.85
N TYR A 22 7.60 8.91 13.63
CA TYR A 22 7.37 8.60 15.05
C TYR A 22 6.07 7.74 15.16
N PRO A 23 6.03 6.50 14.66
CA PRO A 23 4.80 5.72 14.64
C PRO A 23 4.49 5.11 15.99
N GLN A 24 5.48 4.95 16.87
CA GLN A 24 5.31 4.22 18.12
C GLN A 24 4.54 5.03 19.17
N GLU A 25 4.85 6.31 19.37
CA GLU A 25 4.11 7.15 20.33
C GLU A 25 2.66 7.31 19.90
N LEU A 26 2.42 7.54 18.61
CA LEU A 26 1.10 7.73 18.07
C LEU A 26 0.23 6.47 18.17
N VAL A 27 0.78 5.29 17.87
CA VAL A 27 0.06 4.02 18.00
C VAL A 27 -0.26 3.74 19.46
N VAL A 28 0.68 3.98 20.39
CA VAL A 28 0.45 3.83 21.83
C VAL A 28 -0.62 4.80 22.31
N GLU A 29 -0.61 6.03 21.86
CA GLU A 29 -1.60 7.05 22.22
C GLU A 29 -2.98 6.72 21.66
N MET A 30 -3.08 6.21 20.42
CA MET A 30 -4.33 5.69 19.85
C MET A 30 -4.88 4.49 20.65
N LEU A 31 -4.01 3.61 21.13
CA LEU A 31 -4.38 2.43 21.91
C LEU A 31 -4.78 2.77 23.37
N SER A 32 -4.44 3.96 23.87
CA SER A 32 -4.70 4.34 25.27
C SER A 32 -6.19 4.49 25.60
N GLY A 33 -7.03 4.75 24.61
CA GLY A 33 -8.48 4.91 24.81
C GLY A 33 -9.25 3.60 24.74
N ASN A 34 -9.43 3.09 23.54
CA ASN A 34 -10.21 1.87 23.26
C ASN A 34 -9.68 1.22 21.99
N LEU A 35 -9.42 -0.10 22.06
CA LEU A 35 -8.89 -0.87 20.94
C LEU A 35 -9.79 -0.81 19.68
N ASP A 36 -11.13 -0.81 19.85
CA ASP A 36 -12.09 -0.70 18.75
C ASP A 36 -11.98 0.65 18.02
N ASP A 37 -11.86 1.73 18.77
CA ASP A 37 -11.69 3.07 18.19
C ASP A 37 -10.31 3.20 17.52
N ALA A 38 -9.26 2.66 18.14
CA ALA A 38 -7.92 2.63 17.55
C ALA A 38 -7.88 1.88 16.22
N GLU A 39 -8.56 0.72 16.12
CA GLU A 39 -8.67 -0.04 14.87
C GLU A 39 -9.39 0.78 13.78
N LYS A 40 -10.51 1.42 14.11
CA LYS A 40 -11.27 2.25 13.17
C LYS A 40 -10.46 3.44 12.66
N LEU A 41 -9.75 4.12 13.55
CA LEU A 41 -8.89 5.26 13.21
C LEU A 41 -7.71 4.83 12.35
N ALA A 42 -6.98 3.78 12.76
CA ALA A 42 -5.85 3.25 12.01
C ALA A 42 -6.27 2.75 10.63
N LYS A 43 -7.40 2.04 10.54
CA LYS A 43 -7.96 1.58 9.26
C LYS A 43 -8.28 2.75 8.34
N ALA A 44 -9.01 3.76 8.81
CA ALA A 44 -9.38 4.93 7.99
C ALA A 44 -8.13 5.71 7.53
N TYR A 45 -7.12 5.84 8.39
CA TYR A 45 -5.86 6.50 8.09
C TYR A 45 -5.05 5.76 7.03
N LEU A 46 -4.93 4.42 7.12
CA LEU A 46 -4.07 3.60 6.27
C LEU A 46 -4.77 3.09 4.99
N GLU A 47 -6.10 3.09 4.96
CA GLU A 47 -6.88 2.51 3.85
C GLU A 47 -6.49 3.03 2.46
N PRO A 48 -6.26 4.34 2.23
CA PRO A 48 -5.85 4.87 0.93
C PRO A 48 -4.50 4.33 0.46
N PHE A 49 -3.55 4.17 1.39
CA PHE A 49 -2.27 3.54 1.10
C PHE A 49 -2.47 2.07 0.70
N GLY A 50 -3.22 1.30 1.50
CA GLY A 50 -3.48 -0.11 1.23
C GLY A 50 -4.17 -0.34 -0.12
N LYS A 51 -5.16 0.45 -0.47
CA LYS A 51 -5.84 0.41 -1.78
C LYS A 51 -4.89 0.72 -2.93
N SER A 52 -4.11 1.78 -2.82
CA SER A 52 -3.18 2.20 -3.87
C SER A 52 -2.02 1.23 -4.02
N PHE A 53 -1.47 0.74 -2.92
CA PHE A 53 -0.42 -0.28 -2.92
C PHE A 53 -0.92 -1.60 -3.55
N GLY A 54 -2.11 -2.07 -3.13
CA GLY A 54 -2.75 -3.24 -3.73
C GLY A 54 -2.98 -3.07 -5.24
N THR A 55 -3.39 -1.88 -5.67
CA THR A 55 -3.54 -1.55 -7.11
C THR A 55 -2.19 -1.64 -7.82
N SER A 56 -1.12 -1.06 -7.26
CA SER A 56 0.23 -1.15 -7.81
C SER A 56 0.71 -2.60 -7.91
N LEU A 57 0.48 -3.42 -6.88
CA LEU A 57 0.84 -4.84 -6.88
C LEU A 57 0.05 -5.66 -7.91
N ASN A 58 -1.19 -5.29 -8.21
CA ASN A 58 -2.02 -5.99 -9.20
C ASN A 58 -1.77 -5.55 -10.63
N ASN A 59 -1.07 -4.45 -10.84
CA ASN A 59 -0.78 -3.96 -12.18
C ASN A 59 0.25 -4.86 -12.90
N GLY A 60 0.10 -5.01 -14.22
CA GLY A 60 1.09 -5.63 -15.10
C GLY A 60 1.28 -7.15 -14.97
N TRP A 61 0.30 -7.89 -14.40
CA TRP A 61 0.37 -9.36 -14.39
C TRP A 61 0.44 -9.95 -15.78
N TYR A 62 -0.29 -9.36 -16.72
CA TYR A 62 -0.38 -9.83 -18.09
C TYR A 62 -0.28 -8.65 -19.06
N THR A 63 0.68 -8.72 -19.96
CA THR A 63 0.84 -7.77 -21.08
C THR A 63 0.19 -8.29 -22.36
N THR A 64 -0.04 -9.60 -22.42
CA THR A 64 -0.70 -10.27 -23.55
C THR A 64 -1.54 -11.44 -23.03
N ALA A 65 -2.65 -11.73 -23.71
CA ALA A 65 -3.49 -12.90 -23.43
C ALA A 65 -2.84 -14.20 -23.95
N LYS A 66 -1.88 -14.12 -24.87
CA LYS A 66 -1.23 -15.29 -25.46
C LYS A 66 -0.16 -15.85 -24.53
N PRO A 67 -0.23 -17.13 -24.13
CA PRO A 67 0.83 -17.79 -23.37
C PRO A 67 2.11 -17.95 -24.18
N HIS A 68 3.23 -18.08 -23.52
CA HIS A 68 4.47 -18.49 -24.14
C HIS A 68 4.37 -19.90 -24.71
N LYS A 69 5.11 -20.14 -25.81
CA LYS A 69 5.28 -21.49 -26.33
C LYS A 69 5.97 -22.38 -25.30
N LEU A 70 5.86 -23.68 -25.46
CA LEU A 70 6.54 -24.64 -24.59
C LEU A 70 8.01 -24.30 -24.42
N PHE A 71 8.46 -24.22 -23.17
CA PHE A 71 9.80 -23.78 -22.71
C PHE A 71 10.16 -22.32 -23.03
N GLY A 72 9.24 -21.55 -23.63
CA GLY A 72 9.42 -20.11 -23.73
C GLY A 72 9.38 -19.46 -22.36
N PHE A 73 10.15 -18.40 -22.16
CA PHE A 73 10.16 -17.65 -20.89
C PHE A 73 10.26 -16.17 -21.15
N ASP A 74 9.82 -15.38 -20.19
CA ASP A 74 10.10 -13.95 -20.08
C ASP A 74 10.60 -13.61 -18.68
N PHE A 75 11.39 -12.55 -18.62
CA PHE A 75 11.84 -11.95 -17.39
C PHE A 75 11.56 -10.46 -17.42
N THR A 76 10.75 -9.97 -16.49
CA THR A 76 10.30 -8.59 -16.46
C THR A 76 10.69 -7.93 -15.14
N ILE A 77 11.27 -6.75 -15.23
CA ILE A 77 11.44 -5.84 -14.08
C ILE A 77 10.57 -4.64 -14.37
N MET A 78 9.66 -4.32 -13.45
CA MET A 78 8.76 -3.18 -13.57
C MET A 78 8.72 -2.36 -12.29
N ALA A 79 8.42 -1.07 -12.42
CA ALA A 79 8.00 -0.20 -11.33
C ALA A 79 6.54 0.18 -11.60
N ALA A 80 5.61 -0.54 -10.96
CA ALA A 80 4.22 -0.15 -10.98
C ALA A 80 4.00 1.03 -10.02
N MET A 81 3.06 1.92 -10.35
CA MET A 81 2.72 3.07 -9.51
C MET A 81 1.21 3.25 -9.51
N ALA A 82 0.65 3.56 -8.34
CA ALA A 82 -0.73 4.02 -8.22
C ALA A 82 -0.76 5.42 -7.62
N VAL A 83 -1.67 6.24 -8.13
CA VAL A 83 -1.95 7.59 -7.60
C VAL A 83 -3.17 7.49 -6.71
N PRO A 84 -3.06 7.79 -5.41
CA PRO A 84 -4.22 7.83 -4.51
C PRO A 84 -5.24 8.85 -5.02
N PRO A 85 -6.54 8.52 -5.05
CA PRO A 85 -7.58 9.47 -5.40
C PRO A 85 -7.55 10.69 -4.47
N SER A 86 -7.79 11.89 -5.01
CA SER A 86 -7.81 13.12 -4.21
C SER A 86 -8.84 13.08 -3.08
N GLY A 87 -9.96 12.39 -3.29
CA GLY A 87 -10.98 12.19 -2.26
C GLY A 87 -10.55 11.31 -1.08
N ASP A 88 -9.52 10.50 -1.27
CA ASP A 88 -8.98 9.60 -0.24
C ASP A 88 -7.83 10.25 0.55
N LYS A 89 -7.41 11.47 0.21
CA LYS A 89 -6.38 12.22 0.95
C LYS A 89 -6.84 12.66 2.34
N THR A 90 -8.14 12.68 2.59
CA THR A 90 -8.73 12.98 3.91
C THR A 90 -9.87 12.02 4.21
N PHE A 91 -10.18 11.83 5.49
CA PHE A 91 -11.36 11.09 5.93
C PHE A 91 -12.16 11.85 6.99
N ASP A 92 -13.46 11.55 7.06
CA ASP A 92 -14.41 12.19 7.99
C ASP A 92 -14.51 11.33 9.26
N VAL A 93 -13.92 11.82 10.35
CA VAL A 93 -13.90 11.14 11.64
C VAL A 93 -15.30 10.95 12.22
N SER A 94 -16.23 11.85 11.94
CA SER A 94 -17.61 11.75 12.44
C SER A 94 -18.36 10.50 11.92
N LYS A 95 -17.87 9.90 10.83
CA LYS A 95 -18.46 8.68 10.24
C LYS A 95 -17.94 7.39 10.84
N LEU A 96 -16.90 7.45 11.68
CA LEU A 96 -16.28 6.25 12.24
C LEU A 96 -17.05 5.65 13.41
N ASN A 97 -18.06 6.37 13.95
CA ASN A 97 -18.85 5.92 15.09
C ASN A 97 -17.94 5.46 16.25
N LEU A 98 -17.01 6.35 16.64
CA LEU A 98 -16.10 6.09 17.74
C LEU A 98 -16.88 5.96 19.05
N SER A 99 -16.48 5.05 19.93
CA SER A 99 -17.16 4.80 21.20
C SER A 99 -16.59 5.64 22.36
N TYR A 100 -15.29 5.79 22.43
CA TYR A 100 -14.59 6.49 23.49
C TYR A 100 -14.22 7.93 23.11
N TRP A 101 -13.79 8.15 21.86
CA TRP A 101 -13.36 9.43 21.36
C TRP A 101 -14.48 10.20 20.67
N GLU A 102 -14.44 11.54 20.77
CA GLU A 102 -15.27 12.44 19.97
C GLU A 102 -14.43 13.62 19.46
N LEU A 103 -14.94 14.32 18.44
CA LEU A 103 -14.28 15.51 17.92
C LEU A 103 -14.33 16.64 18.96
N GLN A 104 -13.15 17.21 19.29
CA GLN A 104 -13.08 18.39 20.13
C GLN A 104 -13.80 19.59 19.48
N ASP A 105 -13.68 19.73 18.16
CA ASP A 105 -14.41 20.70 17.35
C ASP A 105 -15.27 19.98 16.30
N PRO A 106 -16.60 19.85 16.48
CA PRO A 106 -17.50 19.19 15.54
C PRO A 106 -17.56 19.84 14.14
N ALA A 107 -17.15 21.11 14.01
CA ALA A 107 -17.08 21.79 12.72
C ALA A 107 -15.87 21.34 11.88
N ASN A 108 -14.81 20.89 12.53
CA ASN A 108 -13.56 20.42 11.90
C ASN A 108 -13.47 18.90 11.96
N LYS A 109 -14.15 18.20 11.07
CA LYS A 109 -14.30 16.74 11.06
C LYS A 109 -13.40 16.00 10.06
N LEU A 110 -12.79 16.73 9.13
CA LEU A 110 -11.91 16.14 8.11
C LEU A 110 -10.47 16.15 8.58
N THR A 111 -9.83 14.99 8.54
CA THR A 111 -8.43 14.79 8.94
C THR A 111 -7.65 14.14 7.80
N PRO A 112 -6.34 14.41 7.66
CA PRO A 112 -5.53 13.76 6.65
C PRO A 112 -5.51 12.23 6.83
N SER A 113 -5.51 11.50 5.71
CA SER A 113 -5.06 10.11 5.67
C SER A 113 -3.53 10.07 5.53
N VAL A 114 -2.93 8.90 5.58
CA VAL A 114 -1.48 8.73 5.35
C VAL A 114 -1.03 9.26 3.99
N THR A 115 -1.90 9.27 2.97
CA THR A 115 -1.62 9.83 1.64
C THR A 115 -1.91 11.32 1.53
N GLY A 116 -2.51 11.91 2.56
CA GLY A 116 -2.89 13.31 2.61
C GLY A 116 -1.73 14.27 2.85
N ASP A 117 -2.07 15.55 3.01
CA ASP A 117 -1.11 16.61 3.21
C ASP A 117 -0.41 16.48 4.58
N LYS A 118 0.84 16.96 4.69
CA LYS A 118 1.58 17.11 5.96
C LYS A 118 0.99 18.25 6.78
N LYS A 119 -0.19 18.04 7.30
CA LYS A 119 -0.94 18.95 8.15
C LYS A 119 -1.46 18.16 9.34
N ASP A 120 -1.34 18.73 10.52
CA ASP A 120 -1.86 18.10 11.74
C ASP A 120 -3.32 17.70 11.59
N GLY A 121 -3.64 16.52 12.07
CA GLY A 121 -4.98 16.01 12.07
C GLY A 121 -5.88 16.71 13.10
N VAL A 122 -7.14 16.35 13.12
CA VAL A 122 -8.10 16.87 14.08
C VAL A 122 -7.77 16.37 15.48
N VAL A 123 -8.16 17.15 16.48
CA VAL A 123 -8.02 16.78 17.90
C VAL A 123 -9.32 16.10 18.34
N LEU A 124 -9.14 14.94 18.98
CA LEU A 124 -10.19 14.20 19.66
C LEU A 124 -10.09 14.42 21.16
N THR A 125 -11.20 14.32 21.85
CA THR A 125 -11.29 14.33 23.32
C THR A 125 -12.06 13.09 23.78
N ASP A 126 -11.81 12.64 25.01
CA ASP A 126 -12.59 11.57 25.60
C ASP A 126 -14.02 12.06 25.92
N LYS A 127 -15.01 11.19 25.67
CA LYS A 127 -16.44 11.52 25.85
C LYS A 127 -16.87 11.61 27.33
N GLU A 128 -16.13 10.97 28.21
CA GLU A 128 -16.59 10.78 29.58
C GLU A 128 -16.17 11.95 30.48
N TYR A 129 -14.92 12.39 30.40
CA TYR A 129 -14.37 13.38 31.31
C TYR A 129 -13.80 14.62 30.61
N ASN A 130 -13.64 14.60 29.29
CA ASN A 130 -12.97 15.67 28.52
C ASN A 130 -11.56 16.03 29.07
N THR A 131 -10.86 15.03 29.59
CA THR A 131 -9.55 15.21 30.23
C THR A 131 -8.40 14.76 29.37
N ALA A 132 -8.63 13.76 28.51
CA ALA A 132 -7.65 13.25 27.57
C ALA A 132 -7.89 13.82 26.17
N THR A 133 -6.82 14.15 25.47
CA THR A 133 -6.87 14.58 24.06
C THR A 133 -5.95 13.72 23.23
N LEU A 134 -6.36 13.44 21.99
CA LEU A 134 -5.59 12.71 21.00
C LEU A 134 -5.56 13.55 19.72
N THR A 135 -4.39 13.99 19.31
CA THR A 135 -4.21 14.64 17.99
C THR A 135 -3.96 13.56 16.95
N LEU A 136 -4.81 13.50 15.92
CA LEU A 136 -4.61 12.53 14.85
C LEU A 136 -3.39 12.87 13.99
N PRO A 137 -2.74 11.85 13.39
CA PRO A 137 -1.50 12.05 12.64
C PRO A 137 -1.71 12.94 11.42
N GLN A 138 -0.64 13.60 11.02
CA GLN A 138 -0.54 14.26 9.73
C GLN A 138 -0.46 13.24 8.58
N GLY A 139 -0.73 13.67 7.36
CA GLY A 139 -0.45 12.88 6.16
C GLY A 139 1.03 12.93 5.78
N GLU A 140 1.43 12.02 4.89
CA GLU A 140 2.81 11.92 4.39
C GLU A 140 2.98 12.54 2.99
N ASN A 141 1.94 13.19 2.46
CA ASN A 141 1.93 13.82 1.13
C ASN A 141 2.34 12.85 0.01
N LEU A 142 1.79 11.64 0.03
CA LEU A 142 2.10 10.60 -0.92
C LEU A 142 1.28 10.79 -2.21
N ASP A 143 1.89 11.43 -3.21
CA ASP A 143 1.24 11.65 -4.51
C ASP A 143 1.19 10.38 -5.36
N PHE A 144 2.08 9.43 -5.12
CA PHE A 144 2.08 8.12 -5.77
C PHE A 144 2.70 7.06 -4.85
N ILE A 145 2.26 5.82 -5.03
CA ILE A 145 2.74 4.67 -4.26
C ILE A 145 3.38 3.68 -5.24
N PRO A 146 4.72 3.60 -5.26
CA PRO A 146 5.44 2.71 -6.15
C PRO A 146 5.48 1.28 -5.64
N ALA A 147 5.48 0.33 -6.57
CA ALA A 147 5.74 -1.09 -6.29
C ALA A 147 6.76 -1.63 -7.31
N PRO A 148 8.04 -1.74 -6.94
CA PRO A 148 9.02 -2.44 -7.76
C PRO A 148 8.71 -3.94 -7.77
N ILE A 149 8.66 -4.54 -8.97
CA ILE A 149 8.25 -5.93 -9.13
C ILE A 149 9.21 -6.63 -10.08
N ILE A 150 9.59 -7.84 -9.73
CA ILE A 150 10.31 -8.79 -10.58
C ILE A 150 9.34 -9.90 -10.94
N GLN A 151 9.24 -10.22 -12.22
CA GLN A 151 8.33 -11.23 -12.72
C GLN A 151 9.04 -12.18 -13.68
N LEU A 152 8.71 -13.47 -13.59
CA LEU A 152 9.19 -14.53 -14.49
C LEU A 152 7.99 -15.31 -15.02
N GLY A 153 7.82 -15.36 -16.33
CA GLY A 153 6.85 -16.21 -17.02
C GLY A 153 7.52 -17.44 -17.62
N PHE A 154 6.87 -18.59 -17.59
CA PHE A 154 7.37 -19.83 -18.18
C PHE A 154 6.26 -20.62 -18.86
N GLY A 155 6.48 -20.91 -20.15
CA GLY A 155 5.54 -21.66 -20.99
C GLY A 155 5.61 -23.16 -20.73
N LEU A 156 4.45 -23.75 -20.44
CA LEU A 156 4.21 -25.15 -20.17
C LEU A 156 3.46 -25.83 -21.34
N PRO A 157 3.31 -27.18 -21.35
CA PRO A 157 2.42 -27.87 -22.28
C PRO A 157 0.97 -27.35 -22.17
N LEU A 158 0.15 -27.72 -23.18
CA LEU A 158 -1.29 -27.37 -23.24
C LEU A 158 -1.56 -25.87 -23.29
N HIS A 159 -0.70 -25.10 -23.96
CA HIS A 159 -0.84 -23.63 -24.09
C HIS A 159 -1.06 -22.93 -22.75
N THR A 160 -0.32 -23.39 -21.75
CA THR A 160 -0.34 -22.86 -20.39
C THR A 160 0.95 -22.09 -20.12
N GLU A 161 0.87 -21.04 -19.32
CA GLU A 161 2.01 -20.31 -18.81
C GLU A 161 1.83 -20.10 -17.30
N VAL A 162 2.88 -20.36 -16.55
CA VAL A 162 2.96 -20.03 -15.13
C VAL A 162 3.80 -18.76 -15.00
N VAL A 163 3.30 -17.83 -14.18
CA VAL A 163 3.97 -16.56 -13.91
C VAL A 163 4.25 -16.48 -12.43
N GLY A 164 5.51 -16.31 -12.07
CA GLY A 164 5.94 -16.00 -10.70
C GLY A 164 6.23 -14.51 -10.59
N ARG A 165 5.78 -13.89 -9.50
CA ARG A 165 5.99 -12.48 -9.19
C ARG A 165 6.60 -12.32 -7.81
N PHE A 166 7.56 -11.42 -7.71
CA PHE A 166 8.24 -11.11 -6.48
C PHE A 166 8.33 -9.59 -6.27
N PHE A 167 7.86 -9.14 -5.13
CA PHE A 167 8.11 -7.80 -4.62
C PHE A 167 9.32 -7.88 -3.69
N PRO A 168 10.41 -7.14 -3.99
CA PRO A 168 11.64 -7.22 -3.21
C PRO A 168 11.42 -6.83 -1.76
N LYS A 169 12.24 -7.40 -0.90
CA LYS A 169 12.28 -7.09 0.52
C LYS A 169 12.52 -5.61 0.73
N ILE A 170 11.63 -4.98 1.46
CA ILE A 170 11.76 -3.62 1.98
C ILE A 170 11.85 -3.74 3.49
N ASP A 171 12.88 -3.13 4.05
CA ASP A 171 13.03 -2.95 5.48
C ASP A 171 12.24 -1.69 5.88
N ILE A 172 11.23 -1.87 6.72
CA ILE A 172 10.44 -0.77 7.27
C ILE A 172 10.90 -0.62 8.71
N GLU A 173 11.61 0.48 8.98
CA GLU A 173 12.08 0.79 10.34
C GLU A 173 10.97 0.52 11.37
N ASP A 174 11.31 -0.17 12.46
CA ASP A 174 10.44 -0.55 13.58
C ASP A 174 9.30 -1.55 13.28
N LEU A 175 8.96 -1.80 12.01
CA LEU A 175 7.93 -2.77 11.60
C LEU A 175 8.52 -4.07 11.04
N GLY A 176 9.83 -4.05 10.71
CA GLY A 176 10.55 -5.20 10.16
C GLY A 176 10.49 -5.30 8.64
N ASP A 177 10.88 -6.45 8.15
CA ASP A 177 11.03 -6.73 6.72
C ASP A 177 9.71 -7.10 6.05
N PHE A 178 9.42 -6.48 4.92
CA PHE A 178 8.24 -6.78 4.11
C PHE A 178 8.65 -7.26 2.72
N SER A 179 8.16 -8.41 2.30
CA SER A 179 8.29 -8.92 0.93
C SER A 179 7.02 -9.67 0.54
N LEU A 180 6.71 -9.71 -0.75
CA LEU A 180 5.56 -10.46 -1.27
C LEU A 180 5.99 -11.31 -2.46
N TRP A 181 5.33 -12.43 -2.61
CA TRP A 181 5.43 -13.25 -3.82
C TRP A 181 4.03 -13.67 -4.26
N GLY A 182 3.88 -13.95 -5.54
CA GLY A 182 2.62 -14.37 -6.13
C GLY A 182 2.85 -15.32 -7.30
N ILE A 183 1.86 -16.15 -7.56
CA ILE A 183 1.82 -17.05 -8.71
C ILE A 183 0.55 -16.78 -9.49
N GLY A 184 0.69 -16.71 -10.82
CA GLY A 184 -0.41 -16.64 -11.78
C GLY A 184 -0.34 -17.76 -12.79
N ILE A 185 -1.48 -18.13 -13.35
CA ILE A 185 -1.58 -19.09 -14.44
C ILE A 185 -2.36 -18.45 -15.58
N LYS A 186 -1.83 -18.59 -16.79
CA LYS A 186 -2.50 -18.16 -18.03
C LYS A 186 -2.64 -19.38 -18.94
N ASN A 187 -3.83 -19.58 -19.50
CA ASN A 187 -4.09 -20.68 -20.41
C ASN A 187 -4.93 -20.20 -21.59
N GLU A 188 -4.65 -20.71 -22.78
CA GLU A 188 -5.39 -20.41 -24.00
C GLU A 188 -6.46 -21.48 -24.25
N PHE A 189 -7.71 -21.18 -23.90
CA PHE A 189 -8.84 -22.12 -24.01
C PHE A 189 -9.36 -22.32 -25.44
N LYS A 190 -9.04 -21.44 -26.37
CA LYS A 190 -9.66 -21.48 -27.71
C LYS A 190 -9.47 -22.83 -28.44
N GLU A 191 -8.34 -23.50 -28.20
CA GLU A 191 -8.05 -24.80 -28.86
C GLU A 191 -8.91 -25.94 -28.32
N PHE A 192 -9.51 -25.79 -27.14
CA PHE A 192 -10.42 -26.76 -26.54
C PHE A 192 -11.87 -26.55 -26.95
N ILE A 193 -12.18 -25.46 -27.68
CA ILE A 193 -13.54 -25.15 -28.14
C ILE A 193 -13.67 -25.56 -29.61
N PRO A 194 -14.50 -26.58 -29.94
CA PRO A 194 -14.73 -26.98 -31.34
C PRO A 194 -15.27 -25.81 -32.17
N GLY A 195 -14.62 -25.52 -33.32
CA GLY A 195 -15.03 -24.46 -34.24
C GLY A 195 -14.27 -23.12 -34.07
N PHE A 196 -13.45 -22.96 -33.03
CA PHE A 196 -12.54 -21.82 -32.87
C PHE A 196 -11.12 -22.23 -33.29
N LYS A 197 -10.87 -22.16 -34.59
CA LYS A 197 -9.52 -22.29 -35.16
C LYS A 197 -9.04 -20.98 -35.75
#